data_c53e8bd7af75b7783dd8f00d06ab3e9c
#
_entry.id   c53e8bd7af75b7783dd8f00d06ab3e9c
#
_cell.length_a   1.000
_cell.length_b   1.000
_cell.length_c   1.000
_cell.angle_alpha   90.00
_cell.angle_beta   90.00
_cell.angle_gamma   90.00
#
_symmetry.space_group_name_H-M   'P 1'
#
loop_
_entity.id
_entity.type
_entity.pdbx_description
1 polymer ?
#
loop_
_entity_poly.entity_id
_entity_poly.type
_entity_poly.pdbx_seq_one_letter_code
_entity_poly.pdbx_strand_id
1 'polypeptide(L)'
;MNRPEPVNRDLFSIADLARVFGISTRAISFYEAKVLIAPERVGATRVFRRRDRARLILILRGKRLGFSLREISDYLDLYDANRTQQANMLVEKVDERLGMLEQQLSDIQTTIAELREMRKLAVGEMEKA
;
A
#
# COMPACT_ATOMS: atom_id res chain seq x y z
N MET A 1 22.18 8.03 -21.28
CA MET A 1 22.19 9.21 -20.41
C MET A 1 20.96 9.21 -19.52
N ASN A 2 21.15 9.27 -18.23
CA ASN A 2 20.06 9.24 -17.28
C ASN A 2 19.41 10.61 -17.16
N ARG A 3 18.15 10.69 -17.53
CA ARG A 3 17.33 11.87 -17.28
C ARG A 3 16.34 11.54 -16.18
N PRO A 4 16.06 12.48 -15.27
CA PRO A 4 14.93 12.30 -14.37
C PRO A 4 13.64 12.20 -15.19
N GLU A 5 12.75 11.32 -14.80
CA GLU A 5 11.47 11.18 -15.46
C GLU A 5 10.67 12.47 -15.32
N PRO A 6 10.10 13.01 -16.42
CA PRO A 6 9.28 14.21 -16.31
C PRO A 6 8.02 13.90 -15.50
N VAL A 7 7.73 14.76 -14.54
CA VAL A 7 6.58 14.61 -13.63
C VAL A 7 5.26 14.65 -14.39
N ASN A 8 5.20 15.41 -15.47
CA ASN A 8 3.99 15.63 -16.27
C ASN A 8 3.96 14.80 -17.56
N ARG A 9 4.74 13.75 -17.61
CA ARG A 9 4.74 12.83 -18.74
C ARG A 9 3.39 12.13 -18.86
N ASP A 10 2.86 12.05 -20.08
CA ASP A 10 1.51 11.54 -20.34
C ASP A 10 1.47 10.05 -20.67
N LEU A 11 2.56 9.50 -21.19
CA LEU A 11 2.63 8.11 -21.63
C LEU A 11 3.80 7.39 -20.99
N PHE A 12 3.55 6.16 -20.56
CA PHE A 12 4.57 5.34 -19.91
C PHE A 12 4.54 3.92 -20.47
N SER A 13 5.71 3.33 -20.65
CA SER A 13 5.80 1.89 -20.87
C SER A 13 5.73 1.16 -19.53
N ILE A 14 5.50 -0.17 -19.58
CA ILE A 14 5.56 -0.97 -18.35
C ILE A 14 6.94 -0.90 -17.71
N ALA A 15 8.00 -0.86 -18.51
CA ALA A 15 9.37 -0.74 -18.01
C ALA A 15 9.60 0.61 -17.33
N ASP A 16 9.03 1.68 -17.87
CA ASP A 16 9.10 3.01 -17.26
C ASP A 16 8.49 3.02 -15.86
N LEU A 17 7.27 2.47 -15.73
CA LEU A 17 6.57 2.41 -14.45
C LEU A 17 7.32 1.53 -13.45
N ALA A 18 7.80 0.39 -13.88
CA ALA A 18 8.57 -0.51 -13.04
C ALA A 18 9.80 0.20 -12.46
N ARG A 19 10.50 0.97 -13.29
CA ARG A 19 11.69 1.71 -12.88
C ARG A 19 11.34 2.84 -11.91
N VAL A 20 10.32 3.63 -12.24
CA VAL A 20 9.91 4.78 -11.44
C VAL A 20 9.47 4.36 -10.03
N PHE A 21 8.72 3.26 -9.93
CA PHE A 21 8.17 2.81 -8.66
C PHE A 21 9.03 1.76 -7.95
N GLY A 22 10.11 1.31 -8.58
CA GLY A 22 10.98 0.30 -7.98
C GLY A 22 10.31 -1.05 -7.78
N ILE A 23 9.41 -1.43 -8.68
CA ILE A 23 8.69 -2.71 -8.64
C ILE A 23 8.92 -3.48 -9.93
N SER A 24 8.59 -4.77 -9.92
CA SER A 24 8.75 -5.61 -11.11
C SER A 24 7.64 -5.34 -12.13
N THR A 25 7.93 -5.62 -13.40
CA THR A 25 6.90 -5.60 -14.45
C THR A 25 5.83 -6.64 -14.18
N ARG A 26 6.18 -7.75 -13.52
CA ARG A 26 5.23 -8.78 -13.11
C ARG A 26 4.20 -8.22 -12.12
N ALA A 27 4.63 -7.40 -11.17
CA ALA A 27 3.72 -6.77 -10.21
C ALA A 27 2.70 -5.88 -10.93
N ILE A 28 3.17 -5.08 -11.89
CA ILE A 28 2.28 -4.21 -12.68
C ILE A 28 1.30 -5.05 -13.50
N SER A 29 1.78 -6.14 -14.13
CA SER A 29 0.92 -7.06 -14.88
C SER A 29 -0.13 -7.70 -13.98
N PHE A 30 0.22 -8.01 -12.73
CA PHE A 30 -0.71 -8.53 -11.73
C PHE A 30 -1.85 -7.54 -11.46
N TYR A 31 -1.51 -6.27 -11.26
CA TYR A 31 -2.53 -5.23 -11.03
C TYR A 31 -3.42 -5.01 -12.25
N GLU A 32 -2.85 -5.11 -13.45
CA GLU A 32 -3.63 -5.08 -14.69
C GLU A 32 -4.60 -6.26 -14.75
N ALA A 33 -4.13 -7.46 -14.44
CA ALA A 33 -4.97 -8.66 -14.43
C ALA A 33 -6.12 -8.56 -13.43
N LYS A 34 -5.92 -7.84 -12.34
CA LYS A 34 -6.95 -7.56 -11.33
C LYS A 34 -7.84 -6.37 -11.70
N VAL A 35 -7.64 -5.79 -12.88
CA VAL A 35 -8.41 -4.64 -13.39
C VAL A 35 -8.27 -3.39 -12.50
N LEU A 36 -7.16 -3.29 -11.78
CA LEU A 36 -6.87 -2.10 -10.98
C LEU A 36 -6.26 -0.98 -11.80
N ILE A 37 -5.58 -1.33 -12.88
CA ILE A 37 -5.09 -0.42 -13.92
C ILE A 37 -5.49 -1.00 -15.27
N ALA A 38 -5.66 -0.12 -16.26
CA ALA A 38 -6.17 -0.51 -17.57
C ALA A 38 -5.40 0.22 -18.68
N PRO A 39 -4.19 -0.24 -19.01
CA PRO A 39 -3.41 0.37 -20.08
C PRO A 39 -4.09 0.16 -21.43
N GLU A 40 -3.86 1.09 -22.35
CA GLU A 40 -4.25 0.93 -23.74
C GLU A 40 -3.25 0.02 -24.44
N ARG A 41 -3.75 -0.66 -25.46
CA ARG A 41 -2.90 -1.46 -26.34
C ARG A 41 -2.73 -0.76 -27.68
N VAL A 42 -1.48 -0.54 -28.05
CA VAL A 42 -1.13 -0.03 -29.39
C VAL A 42 -0.36 -1.16 -30.05
N GLY A 43 -1.05 -1.94 -30.91
CA GLY A 43 -0.53 -3.19 -31.40
C GLY A 43 -0.37 -4.19 -30.27
N ALA A 44 0.83 -4.74 -30.10
CA ALA A 44 1.16 -5.64 -29.00
C ALA A 44 1.70 -4.91 -27.76
N THR A 45 1.86 -3.58 -27.85
CA THR A 45 2.50 -2.79 -26.80
C THR A 45 1.45 -2.18 -25.86
N ARG A 46 1.71 -2.28 -24.54
CA ARG A 46 0.89 -1.64 -23.53
C ARG A 46 1.37 -0.21 -23.32
N VAL A 47 0.44 0.72 -23.30
CA VAL A 47 0.72 2.14 -23.06
C VAL A 47 -0.06 2.57 -21.85
N PHE A 48 0.66 2.94 -20.79
CA PHE A 48 0.07 3.41 -19.54
C PHE A 48 -0.05 4.93 -19.58
N ARG A 49 -1.16 5.44 -19.08
CA ARG A 49 -1.43 6.86 -19.03
C ARG A 49 -1.25 7.41 -17.62
N ARG A 50 -1.35 8.73 -17.47
CA ARG A 50 -1.27 9.41 -16.17
C ARG A 50 -2.28 8.86 -15.18
N ARG A 51 -3.48 8.49 -15.65
CA ARG A 51 -4.50 7.87 -14.80
C ARG A 51 -3.99 6.55 -14.21
N ASP A 52 -3.37 5.72 -15.02
CA ASP A 52 -2.80 4.45 -14.55
C ASP A 52 -1.70 4.68 -13.54
N ARG A 53 -0.85 5.66 -13.78
CA ARG A 53 0.21 6.04 -12.86
C ARG A 53 -0.36 6.50 -11.52
N ALA A 54 -1.38 7.35 -11.55
CA ALA A 54 -2.05 7.84 -10.33
C ALA A 54 -2.68 6.69 -9.55
N ARG A 55 -3.34 5.77 -10.23
CA ARG A 55 -3.93 4.59 -9.61
C ARG A 55 -2.84 3.69 -9.00
N LEU A 56 -1.73 3.51 -9.70
CA LEU A 56 -0.62 2.70 -9.20
C LEU A 56 -0.03 3.30 -7.91
N ILE A 57 0.09 4.62 -7.82
CA ILE A 57 0.52 5.29 -6.58
C ILE A 57 -0.39 4.91 -5.43
N LEU A 58 -1.71 4.96 -5.63
CA LEU A 58 -2.70 4.64 -4.61
C LEU A 58 -2.66 3.16 -4.23
N ILE A 59 -2.48 2.27 -5.22
CA ILE A 59 -2.37 0.83 -4.98
C ILE A 59 -1.16 0.53 -4.08
N LEU A 60 -0.01 1.04 -4.44
CA LEU A 60 1.24 0.77 -3.71
C LEU A 60 1.18 1.35 -2.29
N ARG A 61 0.62 2.55 -2.14
CA ARG A 61 0.43 3.15 -0.81
C ARG A 61 -0.51 2.32 0.04
N GLY A 62 -1.65 1.93 -0.51
CA GLY A 62 -2.64 1.11 0.20
C GLY A 62 -2.05 -0.22 0.65
N LYS A 63 -1.30 -0.88 -0.22
CA LYS A 63 -0.62 -2.13 0.12
C LYS A 63 0.36 -1.94 1.27
N ARG A 64 1.16 -0.88 1.22
CA ARG A 64 2.14 -0.60 2.28
C ARG A 64 1.46 -0.34 3.62
N LEU A 65 0.30 0.30 3.61
CA LEU A 65 -0.46 0.62 4.82
C LEU A 65 -1.30 -0.54 5.33
N GLY A 66 -1.30 -1.67 4.63
CA GLY A 66 -1.95 -2.89 5.08
C GLY A 66 -3.39 -3.06 4.64
N PHE A 67 -3.86 -2.29 3.66
CA PHE A 67 -5.18 -2.51 3.07
C PHE A 67 -5.15 -3.71 2.14
N SER A 68 -6.28 -4.42 2.07
CA SER A 68 -6.44 -5.52 1.13
C SER A 68 -6.60 -5.00 -0.29
N LEU A 69 -6.32 -5.85 -1.28
CA LEU A 69 -6.56 -5.49 -2.67
C LEU A 69 -8.01 -5.15 -2.93
N ARG A 70 -8.94 -5.84 -2.25
CA ARG A 70 -10.36 -5.56 -2.39
C ARG A 70 -10.71 -4.16 -1.89
N GLU A 71 -10.19 -3.78 -0.74
CA GLU A 71 -10.39 -2.44 -0.19
C GLU A 71 -9.83 -1.37 -1.11
N ILE A 72 -8.64 -1.62 -1.66
CA ILE A 72 -8.00 -0.72 -2.62
C ILE A 72 -8.85 -0.63 -3.90
N SER A 73 -9.33 -1.76 -4.41
CA SER A 73 -10.19 -1.81 -5.60
C SER A 73 -11.46 -1.00 -5.40
N ASP A 74 -12.15 -1.19 -4.27
CA ASP A 74 -13.37 -0.47 -3.95
C ASP A 74 -13.12 1.04 -3.89
N TYR A 75 -12.01 1.46 -3.31
CA TYR A 75 -11.63 2.87 -3.27
C TYR A 75 -11.37 3.42 -4.67
N LEU A 76 -10.63 2.69 -5.50
CA LEU A 76 -10.32 3.12 -6.86
C LEU A 76 -11.56 3.20 -7.74
N ASP A 77 -12.55 2.33 -7.53
CA ASP A 77 -13.80 2.36 -8.28
C ASP A 77 -14.58 3.66 -8.04
N LEU A 78 -14.42 4.27 -6.88
CA LEU A 78 -15.05 5.54 -6.54
C LEU A 78 -14.23 6.75 -6.98
N TYR A 79 -12.98 6.55 -7.34
CA TYR A 79 -12.04 7.65 -7.61
C TYR A 79 -12.53 8.60 -8.70
N ASP A 80 -13.11 8.07 -9.77
CA ASP A 80 -13.61 8.85 -10.89
C ASP A 80 -15.11 9.15 -10.78
N ALA A 81 -15.83 8.45 -9.91
CA ALA A 81 -17.29 8.49 -9.88
C ALA A 81 -17.85 9.52 -8.89
N ASN A 82 -17.36 9.54 -7.66
CA ASN A 82 -17.90 10.40 -6.61
C ASN A 82 -16.87 10.67 -5.53
N ARG A 83 -16.31 11.88 -5.52
CA ARG A 83 -15.24 12.27 -4.58
C ARG A 83 -15.68 12.30 -3.13
N THR A 84 -16.91 12.73 -2.87
CA THR A 84 -17.45 12.77 -1.49
C THR A 84 -17.61 11.37 -0.94
N GLN A 85 -18.20 10.48 -1.73
CA GLN A 85 -18.37 9.08 -1.34
C GLN A 85 -17.03 8.40 -1.16
N GLN A 86 -16.07 8.68 -2.03
CA GLN A 86 -14.71 8.17 -1.93
C GLN A 86 -14.04 8.63 -0.64
N ALA A 87 -14.16 9.91 -0.31
CA ALA A 87 -13.58 10.47 0.91
C ALA A 87 -14.21 9.84 2.15
N ASN A 88 -15.53 9.67 2.17
CA ASN A 88 -16.23 9.03 3.28
C ASN A 88 -15.78 7.58 3.46
N MET A 89 -15.66 6.84 2.37
CA MET A 89 -15.17 5.46 2.40
C MET A 89 -13.73 5.41 2.93
N LEU A 90 -12.88 6.33 2.50
CA LEU A 90 -11.49 6.39 2.95
C LEU A 90 -11.42 6.63 4.46
N VAL A 91 -12.18 7.59 4.99
CA VAL A 91 -12.22 7.87 6.43
C VAL A 91 -12.64 6.63 7.19
N GLU A 92 -13.69 5.94 6.76
CA GLU A 92 -14.17 4.73 7.40
C GLU A 92 -13.11 3.63 7.44
N LYS A 93 -12.45 3.39 6.30
CA LYS A 93 -11.42 2.35 6.20
C LYS A 93 -10.16 2.70 6.99
N VAL A 94 -9.78 3.97 6.99
CA VAL A 94 -8.63 4.44 7.78
C VAL A 94 -8.93 4.30 9.27
N ASP A 95 -10.13 4.65 9.71
CA ASP A 95 -10.52 4.54 11.11
C ASP A 95 -10.51 3.08 11.58
N GLU A 96 -11.03 2.15 10.76
CA GLU A 96 -10.95 0.73 11.05
C GLU A 96 -9.50 0.27 11.21
N ARG A 97 -8.64 0.68 10.29
CA ARG A 97 -7.23 0.29 10.30
C ARG A 97 -6.48 0.88 11.49
N LEU A 98 -6.76 2.15 11.81
CA LEU A 98 -6.19 2.81 13.00
C LEU A 98 -6.58 2.09 14.27
N GLY A 99 -7.87 1.74 14.41
CA GLY A 99 -8.34 1.00 15.59
C GLY A 99 -7.61 -0.32 15.78
N MET A 100 -7.42 -1.08 14.70
CA MET A 100 -6.68 -2.35 14.74
C MET A 100 -5.22 -2.14 15.15
N LEU A 101 -4.56 -1.14 14.57
CA LEU A 101 -3.17 -0.86 14.87
C LEU A 101 -2.97 -0.37 16.30
N GLU A 102 -3.88 0.47 16.80
CA GLU A 102 -3.85 0.95 18.18
C GLU A 102 -4.02 -0.20 19.16
N GLN A 103 -4.90 -1.15 18.86
CA GLN A 103 -5.07 -2.35 19.67
C GLN A 103 -3.81 -3.21 19.65
N GLN A 104 -3.22 -3.43 18.49
CA GLN A 104 -1.96 -4.17 18.37
C GLN A 104 -0.83 -3.49 19.15
N LEU A 105 -0.76 -2.18 19.09
CA LEU A 105 0.25 -1.42 19.84
C LEU A 105 0.06 -1.63 21.34
N SER A 106 -1.17 -1.54 21.84
CA SER A 106 -1.49 -1.77 23.23
C SER A 106 -1.09 -3.18 23.68
N ASP A 107 -1.42 -4.18 22.85
CA ASP A 107 -1.09 -5.58 23.14
C ASP A 107 0.43 -5.80 23.20
N ILE A 108 1.17 -5.19 22.29
CA ILE A 108 2.63 -5.26 22.29
C ILE A 108 3.21 -4.61 23.53
N GLN A 109 2.70 -3.45 23.92
CA GLN A 109 3.15 -2.76 25.14
C GLN A 109 2.94 -3.62 26.38
N THR A 110 1.79 -4.27 26.47
CA THR A 110 1.47 -5.20 27.57
C THR A 110 2.44 -6.38 27.58
N THR A 111 2.70 -6.98 26.42
CA THR A 111 3.61 -8.10 26.29
C THR A 111 5.03 -7.72 26.74
N ILE A 112 5.50 -6.55 26.32
CA ILE A 112 6.81 -6.04 26.72
C ILE A 112 6.89 -5.90 28.23
N ALA A 113 5.85 -5.32 28.85
CA ALA A 113 5.82 -5.13 30.30
C ALA A 113 5.87 -6.46 31.05
N GLU A 114 5.10 -7.45 30.57
CA GLU A 114 5.09 -8.79 31.16
C GLU A 114 6.45 -9.49 31.05
N LEU A 115 7.08 -9.39 29.88
CA LEU A 115 8.40 -9.97 29.68
C LEU A 115 9.46 -9.33 30.57
N ARG A 116 9.40 -8.02 30.74
CA ARG A 116 10.31 -7.31 31.64
C ARG A 116 10.14 -7.75 33.08
N GLU A 117 8.89 -7.96 33.50
CA GLU A 117 8.62 -8.47 34.84
C GLU A 117 9.16 -9.90 35.04
N MET A 118 8.94 -10.77 34.07
CA MET A 118 9.48 -12.14 34.09
C MET A 118 11.01 -12.12 34.18
N ARG A 119 11.65 -11.26 33.41
CA ARG A 119 13.11 -11.10 33.45
C ARG A 119 13.58 -10.65 34.80
N LYS A 120 12.90 -9.67 35.40
CA LYS A 120 13.22 -9.15 36.73
C LYS A 120 13.14 -10.24 37.78
N LEU A 121 12.11 -11.07 37.76
CA LEU A 121 11.93 -12.17 38.69
C LEU A 121 13.03 -13.23 38.51
N ALA A 122 13.38 -13.56 37.27
CA ALA A 122 14.43 -14.53 36.97
C ALA A 122 15.81 -14.05 37.44
N VAL A 123 16.11 -12.76 37.21
CA VAL A 123 17.37 -12.17 37.69
C VAL A 123 17.43 -12.20 39.20
N GLY A 124 16.31 -11.91 39.88
CA GLY A 124 16.22 -12.02 41.34
C GLY A 124 16.53 -13.40 41.87
N GLU A 125 16.02 -14.44 41.17
CA GLU A 125 16.35 -15.84 41.56
C GLU A 125 17.82 -16.16 41.32
N MET A 126 18.42 -15.67 40.25
CA MET A 126 19.84 -15.88 39.98
C MET A 126 20.71 -15.25 41.07
N GLU A 127 20.33 -14.08 41.56
CA GLU A 127 21.07 -13.36 42.61
C GLU A 127 20.98 -14.04 43.97
N LYS A 128 19.96 -14.85 44.21
CA LYS A 128 19.80 -15.62 45.44
C LYS A 128 20.64 -16.88 45.47
N ALA A 129 21.12 -17.33 44.34
CA ALA A 129 21.88 -18.56 44.23
C ALA A 129 23.30 -18.45 44.84
#